data_73401886ec59c312c2eedf6e162e512b
#
_entry.id   73401886ec59c312c2eedf6e162e512b
#
_cell.length_a   1.000
_cell.length_b   1.000
_cell.length_c   1.000
_cell.angle_alpha   90.00
_cell.angle_beta   90.00
_cell.angle_gamma   90.00
#
_symmetry.space_group_name_H-M   'P 1'
#
loop_
_entity.id
_entity.type
_entity.pdbx_description
1 polymer ?
#
loop_
_entity_poly.entity_id
_entity_poly.type
_entity_poly.pdbx_seq_one_letter_code
_entity_poly.pdbx_strand_id
1 'polypeptide(L)'
;MRNLFYILIIFILLGCSVDKNSEVGINPLPNFDAMWDYQHPDSTEIIFIEILEGLKNSAESSYDAEYHAELLTQIARTQGLQSKFIQAHATLDSVKSMLNDNMKTAFMRYLLERGRVFNYSGEWEISKPLFLRAYEFGVENKLDIYTLDAAHMMGIVEPPDKQLDWNLKALKIAEETSDENCKGWLGPLYNNIGWILQGLTEYDQALVYFQKGYEWRTEVGDENGARIAKWTVGRCLRSLKQNEEALKIQKEIQAVIEEKNLPDDGYVFEELAELYLLNGNMELAKKNFTLAYEELSKDRWIVKNQQDRLRRLKKLGDK
;
A
#
# COMPACT_ATOMS: atom_id res chain seq x y z
N MET A 1 10.11 5.41 -23.28
CA MET A 1 9.93 4.10 -22.62
C MET A 1 9.71 4.39 -21.13
N ARG A 2 8.45 4.35 -20.70
CA ARG A 2 8.06 4.63 -19.30
C ARG A 2 8.38 3.39 -18.49
N ASN A 3 9.46 3.38 -17.71
CA ASN A 3 9.68 2.37 -16.69
C ASN A 3 8.67 2.62 -15.57
N LEU A 4 7.53 1.92 -15.64
CA LEU A 4 6.58 1.87 -14.54
C LEU A 4 7.22 1.06 -13.39
N PHE A 5 7.75 1.74 -12.41
CA PHE A 5 7.99 1.16 -11.10
C PHE A 5 6.63 0.99 -10.41
N TYR A 6 5.97 -0.15 -10.61
CA TYR A 6 4.85 -0.54 -9.76
C TYR A 6 5.42 -0.95 -8.40
N ILE A 7 5.30 -0.05 -7.45
CA ILE A 7 5.58 -0.33 -6.04
C ILE A 7 4.46 -1.25 -5.56
N LEU A 8 4.82 -2.47 -5.21
CA LEU A 8 3.91 -3.41 -4.55
C LEU A 8 3.61 -2.85 -3.15
N ILE A 9 2.45 -2.20 -3.00
CA ILE A 9 1.99 -1.73 -1.70
C ILE A 9 1.39 -2.93 -0.97
N ILE A 10 2.20 -3.57 -0.13
CA ILE A 10 1.69 -4.56 0.84
C ILE A 10 1.07 -3.75 1.99
N PHE A 11 -0.26 -3.64 1.99
CA PHE A 11 -1.00 -3.15 3.13
C PHE A 11 -1.02 -4.23 4.22
N ILE A 12 -0.17 -4.08 5.22
CA ILE A 12 -0.33 -4.80 6.48
C ILE A 12 -1.09 -3.86 7.41
N LEU A 13 -2.39 -4.06 7.54
CA LEU A 13 -3.19 -3.41 8.56
C LEU A 13 -3.01 -4.17 9.88
N LEU A 14 -2.52 -3.46 10.89
CA LEU A 14 -2.51 -3.93 12.27
C LEU A 14 -3.95 -4.13 12.75
N GLY A 15 -4.26 -5.33 13.23
CA GLY A 15 -5.52 -5.63 13.89
C GLY A 15 -5.61 -4.90 15.22
N CYS A 16 -6.57 -3.98 15.34
CA CYS A 16 -6.95 -3.40 16.62
C CYS A 16 -7.74 -4.42 17.45
N SER A 17 -7.33 -4.61 18.71
CA SER A 17 -8.04 -5.40 19.72
C SER A 17 -9.38 -4.75 20.07
N VAL A 18 -10.44 -5.54 20.02
CA VAL A 18 -11.80 -5.15 20.40
C VAL A 18 -11.94 -5.17 21.91
N ASP A 19 -12.21 -4.04 22.53
CA ASP A 19 -12.70 -3.94 23.89
C ASP A 19 -14.18 -4.34 23.95
N LYS A 20 -14.48 -5.34 24.77
CA LYS A 20 -15.86 -5.80 25.05
C LYS A 20 -16.40 -5.02 26.23
N ASN A 21 -17.27 -4.03 25.99
CA ASN A 21 -18.25 -3.60 26.99
C ASN A 21 -19.64 -3.53 26.35
N SER A 22 -20.49 -4.42 26.83
CA SER A 22 -21.89 -4.56 26.44
C SER A 22 -22.76 -3.59 27.24
N GLU A 23 -23.45 -2.67 26.56
CA GLU A 23 -24.71 -2.09 27.04
C GLU A 23 -25.84 -2.35 26.04
N VAL A 24 -27.01 -2.62 26.61
CA VAL A 24 -28.20 -3.15 25.96
C VAL A 24 -28.85 -2.12 25.02
N GLY A 25 -29.12 -2.53 23.75
CA GLY A 25 -30.29 -1.95 23.10
C GLY A 25 -30.25 -1.50 21.66
N ILE A 26 -29.14 -1.52 20.93
CA ILE A 26 -29.13 -1.50 19.46
C ILE A 26 -27.89 -2.26 19.04
N ASN A 27 -28.05 -3.34 18.29
CA ASN A 27 -26.89 -4.06 17.77
C ASN A 27 -26.15 -3.08 16.81
N PRO A 28 -24.96 -2.60 17.15
CA PRO A 28 -24.29 -1.63 16.31
C PRO A 28 -24.08 -2.22 14.92
N LEU A 29 -24.26 -1.39 13.87
CA LEU A 29 -23.99 -1.82 12.50
C LEU A 29 -22.56 -2.36 12.41
N PRO A 30 -22.32 -3.46 11.68
CA PRO A 30 -20.99 -4.07 11.57
C PRO A 30 -19.95 -3.06 11.06
N ASN A 31 -18.75 -3.04 11.68
CA ASN A 31 -17.64 -2.27 11.16
C ASN A 31 -17.03 -3.02 9.96
N PHE A 32 -17.55 -2.76 8.75
CA PHE A 32 -17.09 -3.43 7.54
C PHE A 32 -15.64 -3.05 7.17
N ASP A 33 -15.12 -1.89 7.59
CA ASP A 33 -13.72 -1.52 7.33
C ASP A 33 -12.74 -2.46 8.06
N ALA A 34 -13.12 -2.99 9.22
CA ALA A 34 -12.33 -3.98 9.96
C ALA A 34 -12.37 -5.40 9.36
N MET A 35 -13.25 -5.64 8.38
CA MET A 35 -13.46 -6.96 7.77
C MET A 35 -12.72 -7.12 6.43
N TRP A 36 -11.92 -6.13 6.01
CA TRP A 36 -11.19 -6.19 4.76
C TRP A 36 -10.08 -7.25 4.78
N ASP A 37 -10.11 -8.13 3.77
CA ASP A 37 -8.97 -8.94 3.34
C ASP A 37 -8.59 -8.57 1.91
N TYR A 38 -7.55 -7.75 1.76
CA TYR A 38 -7.09 -7.28 0.46
C TYR A 38 -6.45 -8.37 -0.41
N GLN A 39 -6.06 -9.50 0.19
CA GLN A 39 -5.52 -10.65 -0.55
C GLN A 39 -6.64 -11.52 -1.13
N HIS A 40 -7.82 -11.48 -0.51
CA HIS A 40 -9.01 -12.23 -0.92
C HIS A 40 -10.23 -11.31 -1.08
N PRO A 41 -10.20 -10.39 -2.08
CA PRO A 41 -11.29 -9.43 -2.29
C PRO A 41 -12.62 -10.10 -2.69
N ASP A 42 -12.58 -11.31 -3.25
CA ASP A 42 -13.74 -12.13 -3.53
C ASP A 42 -14.46 -12.60 -2.25
N SER A 43 -13.70 -13.06 -1.25
CA SER A 43 -14.25 -13.44 0.06
C SER A 43 -14.79 -12.20 0.80
N THR A 44 -14.10 -11.06 0.73
CA THR A 44 -14.57 -9.81 1.31
C THR A 44 -15.86 -9.33 0.65
N GLU A 45 -16.01 -9.47 -0.69
CA GLU A 45 -17.24 -9.14 -1.39
C GLU A 45 -18.43 -9.94 -0.85
N ILE A 46 -18.27 -11.24 -0.60
CA ILE A 46 -19.32 -12.11 -0.04
C ILE A 46 -19.77 -11.59 1.33
N ILE A 47 -18.83 -11.31 2.23
CA ILE A 47 -19.13 -10.78 3.57
C ILE A 47 -19.90 -9.46 3.47
N PHE A 48 -19.49 -8.56 2.60
CA PHE A 48 -20.17 -7.27 2.44
C PHE A 48 -21.56 -7.39 1.84
N ILE A 49 -21.78 -8.34 0.93
CA ILE A 49 -23.12 -8.64 0.40
C ILE A 49 -24.02 -9.22 1.50
N GLU A 50 -23.54 -10.10 2.36
CA GLU A 50 -24.30 -10.64 3.50
C GLU A 50 -24.73 -9.52 4.46
N ILE A 51 -23.84 -8.58 4.78
CA ILE A 51 -24.17 -7.39 5.59
C ILE A 51 -25.25 -6.56 4.88
N LEU A 52 -25.12 -6.33 3.57
CA LEU A 52 -26.07 -5.57 2.78
C LEU A 52 -27.47 -6.23 2.77
N GLU A 53 -27.56 -7.54 2.67
CA GLU A 53 -28.81 -8.29 2.73
C GLU A 53 -29.43 -8.20 4.13
N GLY A 54 -28.62 -8.27 5.19
CA GLY A 54 -29.05 -8.04 6.55
C GLY A 54 -29.67 -6.66 6.77
N LEU A 55 -29.08 -5.61 6.18
CA LEU A 55 -29.62 -4.24 6.23
C LEU A 55 -30.99 -4.11 5.56
N LYS A 56 -31.17 -4.74 4.40
CA LYS A 56 -32.46 -4.71 3.68
C LYS A 56 -33.58 -5.40 4.42
N ASN A 57 -33.25 -6.37 5.25
CA ASN A 57 -34.21 -7.14 6.05
C ASN A 57 -34.42 -6.56 7.44
N SER A 58 -33.70 -5.49 7.82
CA SER A 58 -33.89 -4.81 9.10
C SER A 58 -35.12 -3.93 9.11
N ALA A 59 -35.66 -3.64 10.31
CA ALA A 59 -36.80 -2.75 10.45
C ALA A 59 -36.44 -1.34 9.93
N GLU A 60 -37.42 -0.64 9.32
CA GLU A 60 -37.22 0.72 8.76
C GLU A 60 -36.57 1.71 9.76
N SER A 61 -36.82 1.53 11.06
CA SER A 61 -36.28 2.38 12.13
C SER A 61 -34.78 2.20 12.39
N SER A 62 -34.14 1.14 11.83
CA SER A 62 -32.71 0.86 11.97
C SER A 62 -31.94 1.03 10.65
N TYR A 63 -32.61 1.45 9.58
CA TYR A 63 -31.96 1.66 8.29
C TYR A 63 -31.15 2.95 8.27
N ASP A 64 -29.84 2.84 8.07
CA ASP A 64 -28.90 3.93 7.88
C ASP A 64 -28.53 4.04 6.40
N ALA A 65 -29.03 5.08 5.75
CA ALA A 65 -28.82 5.29 4.32
C ALA A 65 -27.36 5.66 3.98
N GLU A 66 -26.65 6.36 4.86
CA GLU A 66 -25.23 6.69 4.66
C GLU A 66 -24.38 5.44 4.79
N TYR A 67 -24.56 4.65 5.86
CA TYR A 67 -23.87 3.37 6.03
C TYR A 67 -24.10 2.43 4.83
N HIS A 68 -25.35 2.36 4.33
CA HIS A 68 -25.66 1.57 3.13
C HIS A 68 -24.87 2.05 1.91
N ALA A 69 -24.84 3.36 1.67
CA ALA A 69 -24.09 3.96 0.58
C ALA A 69 -22.57 3.69 0.72
N GLU A 70 -22.01 3.83 1.93
CA GLU A 70 -20.62 3.53 2.21
C GLU A 70 -20.29 2.04 1.96
N LEU A 71 -21.11 1.12 2.44
CA LEU A 71 -20.93 -0.33 2.22
C LEU A 71 -20.93 -0.66 0.72
N LEU A 72 -21.83 -0.07 -0.06
CA LEU A 72 -21.85 -0.25 -1.52
C LEU A 72 -20.56 0.26 -2.17
N THR A 73 -19.96 1.35 -1.67
CA THR A 73 -18.65 1.78 -2.20
C THR A 73 -17.57 0.74 -1.97
N GLN A 74 -17.60 0.04 -0.83
CA GLN A 74 -16.63 -1.00 -0.51
C GLN A 74 -16.88 -2.29 -1.32
N ILE A 75 -18.13 -2.64 -1.60
CA ILE A 75 -18.47 -3.70 -2.56
C ILE A 75 -17.91 -3.34 -3.96
N ALA A 76 -18.08 -2.11 -4.41
CA ALA A 76 -17.49 -1.67 -5.68
C ALA A 76 -15.96 -1.76 -5.69
N ARG A 77 -15.30 -1.48 -4.56
CA ARG A 77 -13.85 -1.65 -4.41
C ARG A 77 -13.42 -3.10 -4.55
N THR A 78 -14.13 -4.05 -3.90
CA THR A 78 -13.85 -5.49 -4.07
C THR A 78 -14.00 -5.91 -5.53
N GLN A 79 -15.05 -5.44 -6.22
CA GLN A 79 -15.30 -5.71 -7.64
C GLN A 79 -14.18 -5.13 -8.52
N GLY A 80 -13.72 -3.91 -8.24
CA GLY A 80 -12.61 -3.28 -8.94
C GLY A 80 -11.30 -4.06 -8.82
N LEU A 81 -10.97 -4.53 -7.61
CA LEU A 81 -9.78 -5.37 -7.34
C LEU A 81 -9.84 -6.72 -8.07
N GLN A 82 -11.04 -7.25 -8.29
CA GLN A 82 -11.28 -8.47 -9.08
C GLN A 82 -11.37 -8.21 -10.58
N SER A 83 -11.13 -6.98 -11.05
CA SER A 83 -11.29 -6.57 -12.45
C SER A 83 -12.73 -6.69 -12.98
N LYS A 84 -13.74 -6.74 -12.11
CA LYS A 84 -15.18 -6.73 -12.44
C LYS A 84 -15.65 -5.28 -12.67
N PHE A 85 -15.02 -4.55 -13.58
CA PHE A 85 -15.19 -3.09 -13.72
C PHE A 85 -16.62 -2.67 -14.05
N ILE A 86 -17.34 -3.43 -14.91
CA ILE A 86 -18.74 -3.14 -15.26
C ILE A 86 -19.63 -3.21 -14.03
N GLN A 87 -19.47 -4.24 -13.19
CA GLN A 87 -20.24 -4.38 -11.94
C GLN A 87 -19.87 -3.26 -10.95
N ALA A 88 -18.58 -2.97 -10.78
CA ALA A 88 -18.12 -1.89 -9.91
C ALA A 88 -18.73 -0.53 -10.31
N HIS A 89 -18.77 -0.21 -11.60
CA HIS A 89 -19.40 1.01 -12.06
C HIS A 89 -20.91 1.02 -11.80
N ALA A 90 -21.63 -0.08 -12.05
CA ALA A 90 -23.07 -0.18 -11.78
C ALA A 90 -23.36 -0.03 -10.27
N THR A 91 -22.54 -0.65 -9.40
CA THR A 91 -22.68 -0.49 -7.95
C THR A 91 -22.48 0.97 -7.53
N LEU A 92 -21.46 1.65 -8.09
CA LEU A 92 -21.20 3.06 -7.81
C LEU A 92 -22.27 4.01 -8.42
N ASP A 93 -22.93 3.64 -9.50
CA ASP A 93 -24.08 4.40 -10.03
C ASP A 93 -25.27 4.32 -9.06
N SER A 94 -25.47 3.17 -8.42
CA SER A 94 -26.46 3.01 -7.35
C SER A 94 -26.12 3.91 -6.16
N VAL A 95 -24.85 3.93 -5.72
CA VAL A 95 -24.39 4.86 -4.67
C VAL A 95 -24.71 6.30 -5.05
N LYS A 96 -24.34 6.73 -6.26
CA LYS A 96 -24.54 8.09 -6.74
C LYS A 96 -26.01 8.52 -6.64
N SER A 97 -26.95 7.61 -6.91
CA SER A 97 -28.40 7.91 -6.83
C SER A 97 -28.92 8.08 -5.38
N MET A 98 -28.18 7.57 -4.38
CA MET A 98 -28.54 7.67 -2.96
C MET A 98 -27.95 8.90 -2.29
N LEU A 99 -26.86 9.45 -2.83
CA LEU A 99 -26.12 10.55 -2.21
C LEU A 99 -26.95 11.82 -2.06
N ASN A 100 -26.79 12.49 -0.92
CA ASN A 100 -27.29 13.83 -0.65
C ASN A 100 -26.24 14.64 0.14
N ASP A 101 -26.50 15.94 0.34
CA ASP A 101 -25.53 16.89 0.92
C ASP A 101 -25.08 16.55 2.36
N ASN A 102 -25.84 15.72 3.08
CA ASN A 102 -25.51 15.31 4.44
C ASN A 102 -24.57 14.09 4.48
N MET A 103 -24.50 13.29 3.41
CA MET A 103 -23.72 12.06 3.32
C MET A 103 -22.28 12.33 2.88
N LYS A 104 -21.53 13.05 3.72
CA LYS A 104 -20.18 13.51 3.35
C LYS A 104 -19.19 12.38 3.21
N THR A 105 -19.22 11.40 4.13
CA THR A 105 -18.32 10.24 4.10
C THR A 105 -18.62 9.34 2.91
N ALA A 106 -19.88 9.03 2.69
CA ALA A 106 -20.29 8.23 1.53
C ALA A 106 -19.89 8.89 0.20
N PHE A 107 -20.02 10.25 0.10
CA PHE A 107 -19.59 10.97 -1.09
C PHE A 107 -18.07 10.91 -1.30
N MET A 108 -17.28 11.06 -0.23
CA MET A 108 -15.83 10.89 -0.28
C MET A 108 -15.45 9.51 -0.78
N ARG A 109 -16.00 8.46 -0.16
CA ARG A 109 -15.78 7.07 -0.57
C ARG A 109 -16.19 6.84 -2.02
N TYR A 110 -17.35 7.40 -2.45
CA TYR A 110 -17.78 7.33 -3.84
C TYR A 110 -16.75 7.89 -4.82
N LEU A 111 -16.21 9.08 -4.55
CA LEU A 111 -15.19 9.71 -5.41
C LEU A 111 -13.91 8.88 -5.47
N LEU A 112 -13.43 8.40 -4.33
CA LEU A 112 -12.23 7.59 -4.23
C LEU A 112 -12.40 6.26 -4.98
N GLU A 113 -13.48 5.53 -4.72
CA GLU A 113 -13.67 4.21 -5.33
C GLU A 113 -14.01 4.32 -6.84
N ARG A 114 -14.75 5.34 -7.26
CA ARG A 114 -14.96 5.60 -8.69
C ARG A 114 -13.64 5.92 -9.39
N GLY A 115 -12.79 6.73 -8.77
CA GLY A 115 -11.45 7.01 -9.27
C GLY A 115 -10.58 5.75 -9.35
N ARG A 116 -10.63 4.88 -8.34
CA ARG A 116 -9.88 3.60 -8.34
C ARG A 116 -10.32 2.65 -9.43
N VAL A 117 -11.63 2.50 -9.67
CA VAL A 117 -12.14 1.64 -10.73
C VAL A 117 -11.63 2.11 -12.09
N PHE A 118 -11.67 3.41 -12.40
CA PHE A 118 -11.09 3.96 -13.62
C PHE A 118 -9.56 3.79 -13.69
N ASN A 119 -8.87 3.94 -12.55
CA ASN A 119 -7.42 3.72 -12.50
C ASN A 119 -7.05 2.26 -12.79
N TYR A 120 -7.79 1.30 -12.23
CA TYR A 120 -7.56 -0.15 -12.45
C TYR A 120 -7.86 -0.58 -13.89
N SER A 121 -8.86 0.05 -14.55
CA SER A 121 -9.16 -0.19 -15.96
C SER A 121 -8.21 0.54 -16.92
N GLY A 122 -7.27 1.36 -16.40
CA GLY A 122 -6.29 2.09 -17.21
C GLY A 122 -6.78 3.44 -17.74
N GLU A 123 -7.91 3.93 -17.26
CA GLU A 123 -8.55 5.18 -17.68
C GLU A 123 -8.09 6.36 -16.78
N TRP A 124 -6.79 6.62 -16.76
CA TRP A 124 -6.15 7.54 -15.82
C TRP A 124 -6.62 8.99 -15.96
N GLU A 125 -6.93 9.43 -17.17
CA GLU A 125 -7.43 10.79 -17.43
C GLU A 125 -8.80 11.03 -16.78
N ILE A 126 -9.60 9.97 -16.58
CA ILE A 126 -10.90 10.04 -15.91
C ILE A 126 -10.75 9.90 -14.41
N SER A 127 -9.79 9.09 -13.94
CA SER A 127 -9.58 8.84 -12.50
C SER A 127 -9.02 10.07 -11.78
N LYS A 128 -8.09 10.78 -12.39
CA LYS A 128 -7.38 11.92 -11.80
C LYS A 128 -8.31 13.05 -11.30
N PRO A 129 -9.27 13.59 -12.09
CA PRO A 129 -10.16 14.62 -11.60
C PRO A 129 -11.05 14.16 -10.43
N LEU A 130 -11.36 12.87 -10.33
CA LEU A 130 -12.11 12.31 -9.21
C LEU A 130 -11.29 12.33 -7.91
N PHE A 131 -10.02 11.94 -7.96
CA PHE A 131 -9.13 12.02 -6.80
C PHE A 131 -8.85 13.47 -6.39
N LEU A 132 -8.66 14.37 -7.34
CA LEU A 132 -8.51 15.80 -7.04
C LEU A 132 -9.75 16.34 -6.35
N ARG A 133 -10.96 16.04 -6.86
CA ARG A 133 -12.21 16.46 -6.24
C ARG A 133 -12.38 15.87 -4.83
N ALA A 134 -11.98 14.60 -4.63
CA ALA A 134 -11.98 13.97 -3.30
C ALA A 134 -11.05 14.74 -2.34
N TYR A 135 -9.84 15.07 -2.77
CA TYR A 135 -8.89 15.83 -1.96
C TYR A 135 -9.46 17.20 -1.54
N GLU A 136 -9.96 17.98 -2.51
CA GLU A 136 -10.55 19.31 -2.26
C GLU A 136 -11.73 19.24 -1.29
N PHE A 137 -12.65 18.30 -1.53
CA PHE A 137 -13.82 18.09 -0.69
C PHE A 137 -13.43 17.63 0.72
N GLY A 138 -12.43 16.76 0.85
CA GLY A 138 -11.93 16.30 2.13
C GLY A 138 -11.30 17.42 2.95
N VAL A 139 -10.50 18.29 2.34
CA VAL A 139 -9.94 19.50 2.98
C VAL A 139 -11.07 20.42 3.46
N GLU A 140 -12.06 20.71 2.62
CA GLU A 140 -13.19 21.57 2.95
C GLU A 140 -14.02 21.05 4.14
N ASN A 141 -14.20 19.72 4.22
CA ASN A 141 -15.04 19.07 5.23
C ASN A 141 -14.26 18.46 6.40
N LYS A 142 -12.93 18.61 6.46
CA LYS A 142 -12.04 18.10 7.52
C LYS A 142 -12.13 16.56 7.68
N LEU A 143 -12.13 15.87 6.57
CA LEU A 143 -12.17 14.41 6.51
C LEU A 143 -10.76 13.86 6.30
N ASP A 144 -9.90 14.00 7.31
CA ASP A 144 -8.45 13.83 7.20
C ASP A 144 -8.04 12.49 6.59
N ILE A 145 -8.58 11.36 7.06
CA ILE A 145 -8.22 10.03 6.56
C ILE A 145 -8.51 9.87 5.06
N TYR A 146 -9.65 10.38 4.60
CA TYR A 146 -10.02 10.32 3.18
C TYR A 146 -9.26 11.34 2.34
N THR A 147 -8.94 12.51 2.92
CA THR A 147 -8.10 13.54 2.28
C THR A 147 -6.69 13.02 2.04
N LEU A 148 -6.13 12.33 3.04
CA LEU A 148 -4.84 11.66 2.94
C LEU A 148 -4.86 10.59 1.84
N ASP A 149 -5.88 9.74 1.83
CA ASP A 149 -6.05 8.70 0.81
C ASP A 149 -6.18 9.31 -0.60
N ALA A 150 -6.94 10.40 -0.76
CA ALA A 150 -7.04 11.12 -2.03
C ALA A 150 -5.69 11.70 -2.49
N ALA A 151 -4.91 12.30 -1.57
CA ALA A 151 -3.57 12.79 -1.86
C ALA A 151 -2.62 11.65 -2.26
N HIS A 152 -2.70 10.50 -1.58
CA HIS A 152 -1.94 9.31 -1.95
C HIS A 152 -2.32 8.81 -3.35
N MET A 153 -3.61 8.74 -3.67
CA MET A 153 -4.07 8.35 -5.01
C MET A 153 -3.61 9.32 -6.09
N MET A 154 -3.58 10.63 -5.80
CA MET A 154 -2.97 11.62 -6.70
C MET A 154 -1.48 11.35 -6.92
N GLY A 155 -0.74 10.96 -5.86
CA GLY A 155 0.66 10.54 -5.97
C GLY A 155 0.88 9.31 -6.85
N ILE A 156 -0.16 8.49 -7.08
CA ILE A 156 -0.11 7.34 -7.99
C ILE A 156 -0.38 7.73 -9.44
N VAL A 157 -1.41 8.57 -9.67
CA VAL A 157 -1.86 8.90 -11.04
C VAL A 157 -1.13 10.06 -11.69
N GLU A 158 -0.45 10.89 -10.92
CA GLU A 158 0.36 12.00 -11.42
C GLU A 158 1.66 11.53 -12.08
N PRO A 159 2.22 12.31 -13.03
CA PRO A 159 3.53 12.02 -13.57
C PRO A 159 4.63 12.15 -12.50
N PRO A 160 5.79 11.50 -12.70
CA PRO A 160 6.85 11.38 -11.68
C PRO A 160 7.32 12.71 -11.07
N ASP A 161 7.32 13.78 -11.83
CA ASP A 161 7.71 15.12 -11.36
C ASP A 161 6.72 15.74 -10.35
N LYS A 162 5.50 15.23 -10.27
CA LYS A 162 4.45 15.70 -9.34
C LYS A 162 4.11 14.70 -8.23
N GLN A 163 4.58 13.46 -8.34
CA GLN A 163 4.29 12.42 -7.35
C GLN A 163 4.81 12.78 -5.96
N LEU A 164 6.00 13.39 -5.89
CA LEU A 164 6.62 13.79 -4.64
C LEU A 164 5.73 14.80 -3.88
N ASP A 165 5.26 15.84 -4.56
CA ASP A 165 4.44 16.88 -3.94
C ASP A 165 3.16 16.33 -3.32
N TRP A 166 2.51 15.39 -4.00
CA TRP A 166 1.29 14.76 -3.49
C TRP A 166 1.56 13.83 -2.31
N ASN A 167 2.63 13.05 -2.35
CA ASN A 167 3.01 12.22 -1.21
C ASN A 167 3.43 13.07 0.01
N LEU A 168 4.08 14.23 -0.20
CA LEU A 168 4.39 15.18 0.88
C LEU A 168 3.12 15.83 1.48
N LYS A 169 2.10 16.13 0.66
CA LYS A 169 0.79 16.58 1.17
C LYS A 169 0.11 15.50 2.03
N ALA A 170 0.12 14.25 1.58
CA ALA A 170 -0.41 13.14 2.35
C ALA A 170 0.36 12.96 3.68
N LEU A 171 1.70 13.02 3.63
CA LEU A 171 2.54 12.93 4.82
C LEU A 171 2.23 14.04 5.82
N LYS A 172 2.10 15.27 5.36
CA LYS A 172 1.75 16.41 6.22
C LYS A 172 0.43 16.17 6.95
N ILE A 173 -0.61 15.67 6.27
CA ILE A 173 -1.88 15.33 6.91
C ILE A 173 -1.67 14.26 7.98
N ALA A 174 -0.92 13.19 7.68
CA ALA A 174 -0.64 12.12 8.63
C ALA A 174 0.14 12.58 9.86
N GLU A 175 1.04 13.55 9.70
CA GLU A 175 1.84 14.10 10.82
C GLU A 175 1.03 15.07 11.71
N GLU A 176 0.17 15.91 11.12
CA GLU A 176 -0.53 17.01 11.81
C GLU A 176 -1.89 16.60 12.42
N THR A 177 -2.54 15.56 11.90
CA THR A 177 -3.86 15.13 12.38
C THR A 177 -3.81 14.48 13.77
N SER A 178 -4.94 14.60 14.49
CA SER A 178 -5.19 13.83 15.72
C SER A 178 -5.87 12.47 15.47
N ASP A 179 -6.22 12.14 14.22
CA ASP A 179 -6.83 10.85 13.87
C ASP A 179 -5.75 9.76 13.82
N GLU A 180 -5.80 8.82 14.77
CA GLU A 180 -4.85 7.72 14.86
C GLU A 180 -4.86 6.80 13.61
N ASN A 181 -5.99 6.73 12.89
CA ASN A 181 -6.03 5.96 11.64
C ASN A 181 -5.10 6.56 10.57
N CYS A 182 -4.91 7.86 10.57
CA CYS A 182 -3.96 8.52 9.68
C CYS A 182 -2.50 8.21 10.06
N LYS A 183 -2.20 7.98 11.33
CA LYS A 183 -0.84 7.65 11.78
C LYS A 183 -0.34 6.34 11.17
N GLY A 184 -1.23 5.38 10.94
CA GLY A 184 -0.90 4.13 10.25
C GLY A 184 -0.33 4.32 8.84
N TRP A 185 -0.55 5.48 8.21
CA TRP A 185 -0.01 5.80 6.89
C TRP A 185 1.44 6.29 6.88
N LEU A 186 2.01 6.68 8.05
CA LEU A 186 3.36 7.24 8.11
C LEU A 186 4.41 6.30 7.51
N GLY A 187 4.41 5.02 7.89
CA GLY A 187 5.35 4.04 7.35
C GLY A 187 5.27 3.89 5.81
N PRO A 188 4.08 3.63 5.23
CA PRO A 188 3.88 3.61 3.78
C PRO A 188 4.30 4.91 3.08
N LEU A 189 3.97 6.08 3.64
CA LEU A 189 4.30 7.38 3.05
C LEU A 189 5.81 7.65 3.06
N TYR A 190 6.50 7.37 4.16
CA TYR A 190 7.95 7.48 4.21
C TYR A 190 8.61 6.58 3.17
N ASN A 191 8.14 5.33 3.04
CA ASN A 191 8.63 4.43 2.00
C ASN A 191 8.39 4.96 0.58
N ASN A 192 7.19 5.45 0.28
CA ASN A 192 6.85 5.96 -1.05
C ASN A 192 7.70 7.19 -1.42
N ILE A 193 7.83 8.15 -0.49
CA ILE A 193 8.66 9.34 -0.69
C ILE A 193 10.13 8.93 -0.90
N GLY A 194 10.64 8.01 -0.09
CA GLY A 194 11.99 7.47 -0.24
C GLY A 194 12.24 6.89 -1.64
N TRP A 195 11.30 6.09 -2.16
CA TRP A 195 11.43 5.50 -3.50
C TRP A 195 11.31 6.52 -4.63
N ILE A 196 10.47 7.55 -4.49
CA ILE A 196 10.38 8.64 -5.47
C ILE A 196 11.71 9.38 -5.52
N LEU A 197 12.27 9.77 -4.37
CA LEU A 197 13.57 10.44 -4.27
C LEU A 197 14.71 9.56 -4.78
N GLN A 198 14.69 8.26 -4.49
CA GLN A 198 15.62 7.27 -5.03
C GLN A 198 15.58 7.25 -6.58
N GLY A 199 14.38 7.30 -7.15
CA GLY A 199 14.18 7.36 -8.60
C GLY A 199 14.66 8.66 -9.23
N LEU A 200 14.62 9.77 -8.46
CA LEU A 200 15.16 11.09 -8.84
C LEU A 200 16.68 11.20 -8.59
N THR A 201 17.33 10.15 -8.09
CA THR A 201 18.75 10.13 -7.70
C THR A 201 19.10 11.04 -6.51
N GLU A 202 18.10 11.51 -5.78
CA GLU A 202 18.24 12.30 -4.54
C GLU A 202 18.47 11.37 -3.33
N TYR A 203 19.58 10.61 -3.38
CA TYR A 203 19.80 9.48 -2.46
C TYR A 203 19.93 9.89 -0.99
N ASP A 204 20.54 11.04 -0.71
CA ASP A 204 20.69 11.53 0.67
C ASP A 204 19.32 11.83 1.28
N GLN A 205 18.41 12.46 0.52
CA GLN A 205 17.05 12.71 0.96
C GLN A 205 16.25 11.40 1.07
N ALA A 206 16.41 10.49 0.11
CA ALA A 206 15.76 9.17 0.13
C ALA A 206 16.13 8.39 1.40
N LEU A 207 17.42 8.42 1.79
CA LEU A 207 17.90 7.75 2.99
C LEU A 207 17.20 8.27 4.25
N VAL A 208 17.01 9.58 4.38
CA VAL A 208 16.29 10.19 5.52
C VAL A 208 14.87 9.62 5.64
N TYR A 209 14.13 9.52 4.54
CA TYR A 209 12.76 8.99 4.57
C TYR A 209 12.73 7.48 4.82
N PHE A 210 13.65 6.71 4.26
CA PHE A 210 13.74 5.28 4.55
C PHE A 210 14.09 5.02 6.02
N GLN A 211 14.96 5.83 6.63
CA GLN A 211 15.28 5.75 8.06
C GLN A 211 14.07 6.06 8.92
N LYS A 212 13.34 7.16 8.63
CA LYS A 212 12.08 7.48 9.32
C LYS A 212 11.06 6.33 9.21
N GLY A 213 10.95 5.70 8.06
CA GLY A 213 10.07 4.55 7.87
C GLY A 213 10.48 3.34 8.72
N TYR A 214 11.78 3.07 8.82
CA TYR A 214 12.32 2.03 9.68
C TYR A 214 12.09 2.32 11.17
N GLU A 215 12.39 3.54 11.61
CA GLU A 215 12.18 3.98 12.99
C GLU A 215 10.71 3.86 13.39
N TRP A 216 9.80 4.41 12.60
CA TRP A 216 8.37 4.35 12.86
C TRP A 216 7.84 2.90 12.97
N ARG A 217 8.22 2.02 12.03
CA ARG A 217 7.79 0.61 12.07
C ARG A 217 8.34 -0.12 13.29
N THR A 218 9.55 0.21 13.71
CA THR A 218 10.17 -0.33 14.92
C THR A 218 9.42 0.14 16.17
N GLU A 219 9.04 1.42 16.22
CA GLU A 219 8.32 2.03 17.34
C GLU A 219 6.92 1.44 17.53
N VAL A 220 6.21 1.18 16.43
CA VAL A 220 4.86 0.57 16.48
C VAL A 220 4.88 -0.96 16.60
N GLY A 221 6.06 -1.58 16.66
CA GLY A 221 6.21 -3.03 16.79
C GLY A 221 5.90 -3.85 15.54
N ASP A 222 5.88 -3.23 14.36
CA ASP A 222 5.74 -3.93 13.07
C ASP A 222 7.07 -4.57 12.66
N GLU A 223 7.42 -5.71 13.26
CA GLU A 223 8.69 -6.39 13.02
C GLU A 223 8.94 -6.71 11.53
N ASN A 224 7.93 -7.19 10.83
CA ASN A 224 8.08 -7.53 9.42
C ASN A 224 8.27 -6.28 8.55
N GLY A 225 7.46 -5.26 8.76
CA GLY A 225 7.61 -3.98 8.08
C GLY A 225 8.93 -3.29 8.41
N ALA A 226 9.40 -3.37 9.66
CA ALA A 226 10.70 -2.83 10.07
C ALA A 226 11.85 -3.55 9.35
N ARG A 227 11.78 -4.88 9.19
CA ARG A 227 12.77 -5.65 8.43
C ARG A 227 12.82 -5.21 6.95
N ILE A 228 11.65 -5.03 6.32
CA ILE A 228 11.55 -4.53 4.95
C ILE A 228 12.10 -3.10 4.85
N ALA A 229 11.73 -2.21 5.79
CA ALA A 229 12.23 -0.84 5.81
C ALA A 229 13.76 -0.77 6.05
N LYS A 230 14.31 -1.66 6.89
CA LYS A 230 15.75 -1.79 7.08
C LYS A 230 16.45 -2.21 5.79
N TRP A 231 15.83 -3.09 5.00
CA TRP A 231 16.33 -3.46 3.67
C TRP A 231 16.39 -2.25 2.73
N THR A 232 15.34 -1.37 2.70
CA THR A 232 15.35 -0.16 1.86
C THR A 232 16.48 0.80 2.26
N VAL A 233 16.79 0.93 3.57
CA VAL A 233 17.94 1.70 4.06
C VAL A 233 19.24 1.15 3.49
N GLY A 234 19.48 -0.17 3.63
CA GLY A 234 20.68 -0.81 3.08
C GLY A 234 20.78 -0.66 1.56
N ARG A 235 19.67 -0.79 0.85
CA ARG A 235 19.58 -0.59 -0.60
C ARG A 235 19.96 0.85 -1.01
N CYS A 236 19.51 1.85 -0.24
CA CYS A 236 19.80 3.26 -0.46
C CYS A 236 21.28 3.58 -0.20
N LEU A 237 21.84 3.04 0.89
CA LEU A 237 23.27 3.18 1.22
C LEU A 237 24.17 2.64 0.09
N ARG A 238 23.79 1.54 -0.57
CA ARG A 238 24.51 1.07 -1.77
C ARG A 238 24.45 2.08 -2.91
N SER A 239 23.33 2.78 -3.11
CA SER A 239 23.21 3.85 -4.11
C SER A 239 24.12 5.04 -3.78
N LEU A 240 24.33 5.34 -2.50
CA LEU A 240 25.29 6.32 -1.98
C LEU A 240 26.74 5.84 -2.01
N LYS A 241 27.00 4.61 -2.49
CA LYS A 241 28.31 3.95 -2.47
C LYS A 241 28.89 3.69 -1.06
N GLN A 242 28.04 3.72 -0.03
CA GLN A 242 28.38 3.34 1.35
C GLN A 242 28.27 1.81 1.51
N ASN A 243 29.07 1.09 0.71
CA ASN A 243 28.91 -0.36 0.50
C ASN A 243 29.19 -1.20 1.75
N GLU A 244 30.09 -0.77 2.64
CA GLU A 244 30.41 -1.48 3.88
C GLU A 244 29.22 -1.47 4.85
N GLU A 245 28.60 -0.30 5.03
CA GLU A 245 27.45 -0.15 5.89
C GLU A 245 26.20 -0.85 5.31
N ALA A 246 25.99 -0.72 4.00
CA ALA A 246 24.95 -1.45 3.28
C ALA A 246 25.10 -2.97 3.47
N LEU A 247 26.31 -3.51 3.32
CA LEU A 247 26.58 -4.94 3.49
C LEU A 247 26.34 -5.40 4.92
N LYS A 248 26.72 -4.59 5.91
CA LYS A 248 26.45 -4.87 7.33
C LYS A 248 24.94 -5.00 7.56
N ILE A 249 24.14 -4.05 7.07
CA ILE A 249 22.67 -4.06 7.21
C ILE A 249 22.06 -5.31 6.57
N GLN A 250 22.45 -5.66 5.34
CA GLN A 250 21.89 -6.84 4.67
C GLN A 250 22.25 -8.15 5.38
N LYS A 251 23.46 -8.25 5.93
CA LYS A 251 23.86 -9.41 6.75
C LYS A 251 23.06 -9.50 8.06
N GLU A 252 22.80 -8.36 8.72
CA GLU A 252 21.98 -8.33 9.92
C GLU A 252 20.55 -8.81 9.62
N ILE A 253 19.97 -8.41 8.47
CA ILE A 253 18.65 -8.87 8.05
C ILE A 253 18.67 -10.39 7.78
N GLN A 254 19.68 -10.86 7.05
CA GLN A 254 19.84 -12.30 6.78
C GLN A 254 19.97 -13.11 8.08
N ALA A 255 20.75 -12.62 9.05
CA ALA A 255 20.89 -13.28 10.35
C ALA A 255 19.55 -13.39 11.10
N VAL A 256 18.71 -12.35 11.07
CA VAL A 256 17.37 -12.39 11.66
C VAL A 256 16.47 -13.39 10.96
N ILE A 257 16.53 -13.49 9.62
CA ILE A 257 15.78 -14.49 8.84
C ILE A 257 16.16 -15.90 9.27
N GLU A 258 17.45 -16.18 9.40
CA GLU A 258 17.99 -17.47 9.81
C GLU A 258 17.63 -17.78 11.27
N GLU A 259 17.86 -16.85 12.21
CA GLU A 259 17.58 -17.02 13.65
C GLU A 259 16.09 -17.30 13.93
N LYS A 260 15.22 -16.58 13.27
CA LYS A 260 13.74 -16.71 13.44
C LYS A 260 13.14 -17.78 12.53
N ASN A 261 13.95 -18.47 11.73
CA ASN A 261 13.51 -19.46 10.73
C ASN A 261 12.37 -18.91 9.82
N LEU A 262 12.55 -17.68 9.35
CA LEU A 262 11.63 -17.04 8.42
C LEU A 262 11.87 -17.57 6.99
N PRO A 263 10.89 -17.42 6.08
CA PRO A 263 11.11 -17.71 4.66
C PRO A 263 12.28 -16.89 4.11
N ASP A 264 13.06 -17.51 3.23
CA ASP A 264 14.14 -16.85 2.52
C ASP A 264 13.62 -15.64 1.71
N ASP A 265 14.45 -14.59 1.66
CA ASP A 265 14.10 -13.33 1.00
C ASP A 265 15.02 -13.08 -0.21
N GLY A 266 14.47 -13.29 -1.39
CA GLY A 266 15.21 -13.11 -2.63
C GLY A 266 15.75 -11.69 -2.86
N TYR A 267 15.10 -10.68 -2.28
CA TYR A 267 15.56 -9.28 -2.36
C TYR A 267 16.79 -9.05 -1.47
N VAL A 268 16.86 -9.70 -0.32
CA VAL A 268 18.04 -9.65 0.57
C VAL A 268 19.23 -10.36 -0.11
N PHE A 269 19.00 -11.53 -0.71
CA PHE A 269 20.04 -12.21 -1.46
C PHE A 269 20.57 -11.40 -2.64
N GLU A 270 19.69 -10.73 -3.39
CA GLU A 270 20.12 -9.87 -4.49
C GLU A 270 20.99 -8.71 -4.01
N GLU A 271 20.60 -7.99 -2.93
CA GLU A 271 21.42 -6.92 -2.38
C GLU A 271 22.77 -7.44 -1.83
N LEU A 272 22.79 -8.57 -1.15
CA LEU A 272 24.05 -9.23 -0.73
C LEU A 272 24.94 -9.56 -1.93
N ALA A 273 24.35 -10.10 -3.01
CA ALA A 273 25.08 -10.45 -4.23
C ALA A 273 25.71 -9.21 -4.89
N GLU A 274 24.95 -8.12 -5.04
CA GLU A 274 25.45 -6.85 -5.58
C GLU A 274 26.58 -6.27 -4.74
N LEU A 275 26.44 -6.28 -3.42
CA LEU A 275 27.43 -5.76 -2.49
C LEU A 275 28.71 -6.61 -2.47
N TYR A 276 28.59 -7.94 -2.52
CA TYR A 276 29.76 -8.83 -2.64
C TYR A 276 30.48 -8.64 -3.99
N LEU A 277 29.71 -8.44 -5.07
CA LEU A 277 30.28 -8.14 -6.39
C LEU A 277 31.07 -6.83 -6.37
N LEU A 278 30.51 -5.77 -5.78
CA LEU A 278 31.19 -4.47 -5.64
C LEU A 278 32.46 -4.55 -4.78
N ASN A 279 32.48 -5.44 -3.79
CA ASN A 279 33.63 -5.68 -2.92
C ASN A 279 34.63 -6.72 -3.50
N GLY A 280 34.44 -7.18 -4.73
CA GLY A 280 35.32 -8.13 -5.42
C GLY A 280 35.23 -9.58 -4.91
N ASN A 281 34.29 -9.91 -4.05
CA ASN A 281 34.07 -11.28 -3.57
C ASN A 281 33.15 -12.03 -4.53
N MET A 282 33.75 -12.54 -5.61
CA MET A 282 33.03 -13.22 -6.70
C MET A 282 32.33 -14.51 -6.27
N GLU A 283 32.88 -15.24 -5.33
CA GLU A 283 32.33 -16.51 -4.84
C GLU A 283 31.01 -16.28 -4.10
N LEU A 284 31.02 -15.35 -3.12
CA LEU A 284 29.80 -15.00 -2.37
C LEU A 284 28.79 -14.28 -3.26
N ALA A 285 29.23 -13.44 -4.20
CA ALA A 285 28.34 -12.79 -5.14
C ALA A 285 27.56 -13.82 -5.97
N LYS A 286 28.26 -14.76 -6.59
CA LYS A 286 27.67 -15.83 -7.38
C LYS A 286 26.67 -16.66 -6.58
N LYS A 287 27.04 -17.12 -5.38
CA LYS A 287 26.16 -17.89 -4.50
C LYS A 287 24.85 -17.12 -4.24
N ASN A 288 24.95 -15.84 -3.87
CA ASN A 288 23.78 -15.04 -3.54
C ASN A 288 22.94 -14.67 -4.78
N PHE A 289 23.53 -14.48 -5.97
CA PHE A 289 22.76 -14.32 -7.21
C PHE A 289 21.93 -15.57 -7.54
N THR A 290 22.49 -16.77 -7.31
CA THR A 290 21.76 -18.03 -7.49
C THR A 290 20.55 -18.09 -6.55
N LEU A 291 20.75 -17.84 -5.25
CA LEU A 291 19.68 -17.84 -4.25
C LEU A 291 18.62 -16.77 -4.58
N ALA A 292 19.03 -15.57 -4.97
CA ALA A 292 18.11 -14.52 -5.39
C ALA A 292 17.26 -14.95 -6.58
N TYR A 293 17.86 -15.58 -7.59
CA TYR A 293 17.12 -16.10 -8.75
C TYR A 293 16.12 -17.18 -8.33
N GLU A 294 16.52 -18.13 -7.49
CA GLU A 294 15.67 -19.22 -7.03
C GLU A 294 14.44 -18.70 -6.27
N GLU A 295 14.65 -17.74 -5.37
CA GLU A 295 13.54 -17.17 -4.59
C GLU A 295 12.63 -16.24 -5.42
N LEU A 296 13.20 -15.28 -6.15
CA LEU A 296 12.42 -14.31 -6.91
C LEU A 296 11.68 -14.95 -8.10
N SER A 297 12.15 -16.07 -8.63
CA SER A 297 11.46 -16.81 -9.70
C SER A 297 10.18 -17.55 -9.24
N LYS A 298 9.95 -17.66 -7.93
CA LYS A 298 8.70 -18.20 -7.36
C LYS A 298 7.55 -17.20 -7.45
N ASP A 299 7.85 -15.91 -7.53
CA ASP A 299 6.85 -14.85 -7.63
C ASP A 299 6.33 -14.70 -9.07
N ARG A 300 5.04 -15.02 -9.26
CA ARG A 300 4.38 -14.94 -10.57
C ARG A 300 4.40 -13.54 -11.18
N TRP A 301 4.33 -12.50 -10.36
CA TRP A 301 4.37 -11.13 -10.84
C TRP A 301 5.78 -10.77 -11.36
N ILE A 302 6.83 -11.15 -10.62
CA ILE A 302 8.23 -10.95 -11.04
C ILE A 302 8.50 -11.72 -12.34
N VAL A 303 8.09 -12.97 -12.41
CA VAL A 303 8.22 -13.81 -13.62
C VAL A 303 7.53 -13.16 -14.82
N LYS A 304 6.35 -12.58 -14.64
CA LYS A 304 5.61 -11.91 -15.72
C LYS A 304 6.23 -10.56 -16.11
N ASN A 305 6.66 -9.74 -15.13
CA ASN A 305 6.95 -8.32 -15.36
C ASN A 305 8.44 -7.95 -15.28
N GLN A 306 9.31 -8.81 -14.74
CA GLN A 306 10.73 -8.51 -14.50
C GLN A 306 11.68 -9.58 -15.09
N GLN A 307 11.36 -10.07 -16.27
CA GLN A 307 12.14 -11.14 -16.93
C GLN A 307 13.62 -10.78 -17.13
N ASP A 308 13.92 -9.50 -17.45
CA ASP A 308 15.31 -9.05 -17.63
C ASP A 308 16.11 -9.14 -16.33
N ARG A 309 15.47 -8.79 -15.20
CA ARG A 309 16.06 -8.95 -13.86
C ARG A 309 16.39 -10.41 -13.60
N LEU A 310 15.43 -11.31 -13.78
CA LEU A 310 15.65 -12.75 -13.58
C LEU A 310 16.75 -13.30 -14.50
N ARG A 311 16.77 -12.90 -15.78
CA ARG A 311 17.85 -13.31 -16.70
C ARG A 311 19.22 -12.82 -16.23
N ARG A 312 19.31 -11.62 -15.70
CA ARG A 312 20.55 -11.07 -15.15
C ARG A 312 21.01 -11.85 -13.92
N LEU A 313 20.11 -12.12 -12.96
CA LEU A 313 20.43 -12.88 -11.75
C LEU A 313 20.96 -14.27 -12.11
N LYS A 314 20.24 -15.00 -12.96
CA LYS A 314 20.66 -16.32 -13.44
C LYS A 314 22.03 -16.29 -14.09
N LYS A 315 22.26 -15.35 -15.02
CA LYS A 315 23.56 -15.21 -15.71
C LYS A 315 24.72 -14.95 -14.74
N LEU A 316 24.49 -14.18 -13.67
CA LEU A 316 25.52 -13.86 -12.68
C LEU A 316 25.71 -14.99 -11.66
N GLY A 317 24.68 -15.76 -11.38
CA GLY A 317 24.75 -16.97 -10.56
C GLY A 317 25.46 -18.14 -11.25
N ASP A 318 25.36 -18.27 -12.57
CA ASP A 318 25.98 -19.35 -13.37
C ASP A 318 27.46 -19.08 -13.71
N LYS A 319 27.97 -17.86 -13.57
CA LYS A 319 29.37 -17.47 -13.87
C LYS A 319 30.31 -17.75 -12.70
#